data_f18bf0f246bec136d54091cb03425e60
#
_entry.id   f18bf0f246bec136d54091cb03425e60
#
_cell.length_a   1.000
_cell.length_b   1.000
_cell.length_c   1.000
_cell.angle_alpha   90.00
_cell.angle_beta   90.00
_cell.angle_gamma   90.00
#
_symmetry.space_group_name_H-M   'P 1'
#
loop_
_entity.id
_entity.type
_entity.pdbx_description
1 polymer ?
#
loop_
_entity_poly.entity_id
_entity_poly.type
_entity_poly.pdbx_seq_one_letter_code
_entity_poly.pdbx_strand_id
1 'polypeptide(L)'
;MVILIAVPYLLNRSVVGAAPVRAGQVITLGTFRYQPALGWQVDRGASQADLVSVLVKGATTYRLTPLGRQSSAAGAFRAAARRYAATGRGRVGGDPAAVTTARGLTGVVAPITGHTAAGTLTVLVAGGQGLAVSLTARHTAPLTAAIADDVVTMLDSVEVVAS
;
A
#
# COMPACT_ATOMS: atom_id res chain seq x y z
N MET A 1 -39.52 5.32 15.46
CA MET A 1 -38.27 4.71 15.93
C MET A 1 -37.48 4.16 14.74
N VAL A 2 -36.89 5.03 13.92
CA VAL A 2 -36.13 4.68 12.70
C VAL A 2 -34.94 5.62 12.54
N ILE A 3 -34.00 5.66 13.51
CA ILE A 3 -32.83 6.54 13.44
C ILE A 3 -31.48 5.80 13.64
N LEU A 4 -31.47 4.48 13.81
CA LEU A 4 -30.24 3.77 14.24
C LEU A 4 -29.51 2.99 13.15
N ILE A 5 -29.91 3.04 11.87
CA ILE A 5 -29.27 2.25 10.81
C ILE A 5 -28.47 3.10 9.80
N ALA A 6 -28.59 4.43 9.85
CA ALA A 6 -27.94 5.31 8.86
C ALA A 6 -26.54 5.80 9.25
N VAL A 7 -26.14 5.68 10.52
CA VAL A 7 -24.88 6.24 11.02
C VAL A 7 -23.62 5.51 10.52
N PRO A 8 -23.57 4.16 10.39
CA PRO A 8 -22.37 3.50 9.87
C PRO A 8 -22.11 3.74 8.40
N TYR A 9 -23.15 4.03 7.60
CA TYR A 9 -23.03 4.25 6.16
C TYR A 9 -22.46 5.64 5.81
N LEU A 10 -22.62 6.61 6.68
CA LEU A 10 -22.15 8.00 6.44
C LEU A 10 -20.67 8.20 6.82
N LEU A 11 -20.14 7.41 7.74
CA LEU A 11 -18.72 7.48 8.13
C LEU A 11 -17.77 6.90 7.08
N ASN A 12 -18.26 6.06 6.18
CA ASN A 12 -17.44 5.47 5.11
C ASN A 12 -17.40 6.31 3.82
N ARG A 13 -18.05 7.48 3.81
CA ARG A 13 -18.13 8.38 2.64
C ARG A 13 -17.12 9.55 2.67
N SER A 14 -16.19 9.60 3.59
CA SER A 14 -15.39 10.80 3.86
C SER A 14 -14.10 10.97 3.03
N VAL A 15 -13.87 10.16 1.99
CA VAL A 15 -12.82 10.47 1.01
C VAL A 15 -13.48 10.94 -0.27
N VAL A 16 -13.49 12.25 -0.47
CA VAL A 16 -13.98 12.87 -1.72
C VAL A 16 -13.15 12.30 -2.88
N GLY A 17 -13.82 11.61 -3.81
CA GLY A 17 -13.16 10.97 -4.95
C GLY A 17 -12.76 9.50 -4.77
N ALA A 18 -13.10 8.86 -3.64
CA ALA A 18 -12.87 7.43 -3.47
C ALA A 18 -13.84 6.58 -4.29
N ALA A 19 -13.33 5.56 -4.96
CA ALA A 19 -14.13 4.60 -5.70
C ALA A 19 -13.97 3.20 -5.09
N PRO A 20 -15.08 2.46 -4.84
CA PRO A 20 -15.00 1.12 -4.29
C PRO A 20 -14.30 0.18 -5.26
N VAL A 21 -13.46 -0.70 -4.72
CA VAL A 21 -12.83 -1.79 -5.46
C VAL A 21 -13.91 -2.79 -5.90
N ARG A 22 -13.84 -3.21 -7.16
CA ARG A 22 -14.75 -4.21 -7.74
C ARG A 22 -14.14 -5.61 -7.64
N ALA A 23 -14.98 -6.64 -7.58
CA ALA A 23 -14.53 -8.02 -7.62
C ALA A 23 -13.73 -8.29 -8.90
N GLY A 24 -12.56 -8.92 -8.75
CA GLY A 24 -11.67 -9.24 -9.87
C GLY A 24 -10.99 -8.03 -10.52
N GLN A 25 -11.11 -6.83 -9.93
CA GLN A 25 -10.43 -5.64 -10.44
C GLN A 25 -8.91 -5.85 -10.37
N VAL A 26 -8.23 -5.55 -11.47
CA VAL A 26 -6.77 -5.51 -11.55
C VAL A 26 -6.34 -4.06 -11.78
N ILE A 27 -5.35 -3.60 -11.05
CA ILE A 27 -4.73 -2.29 -11.23
C ILE A 27 -3.34 -2.49 -11.81
N THR A 28 -3.07 -1.84 -12.95
CA THR A 28 -1.75 -1.78 -13.56
C THR A 28 -1.06 -0.50 -13.12
N LEU A 29 0.22 -0.60 -12.77
CA LEU A 29 1.03 0.48 -12.25
C LEU A 29 2.45 0.38 -12.81
N GLY A 30 2.68 1.02 -13.94
CA GLY A 30 3.91 0.84 -14.71
C GLY A 30 4.08 -0.61 -15.17
N THR A 31 5.19 -1.23 -14.81
CA THR A 31 5.49 -2.65 -15.11
C THR A 31 4.90 -3.63 -14.12
N PHE A 32 4.16 -3.17 -13.14
CA PHE A 32 3.53 -4.01 -12.13
C PHE A 32 2.02 -4.04 -12.31
N ARG A 33 1.39 -5.12 -11.92
CA ARG A 33 -0.05 -5.20 -11.72
C ARG A 33 -0.36 -5.95 -10.43
N TYR A 34 -1.50 -5.64 -9.82
CA TYR A 34 -1.95 -6.29 -8.61
C TYR A 34 -3.48 -6.28 -8.52
N GLN A 35 -4.02 -7.12 -7.67
CA GLN A 35 -5.45 -7.23 -7.43
C GLN A 35 -5.76 -6.63 -6.05
N PRO A 36 -6.49 -5.49 -5.98
CA PRO A 36 -6.92 -4.92 -4.72
C PRO A 36 -7.98 -5.78 -4.05
N ALA A 37 -7.95 -5.84 -2.72
CA ALA A 37 -8.93 -6.59 -1.94
C ALA A 37 -10.30 -5.89 -1.89
N LEU A 38 -11.36 -6.68 -1.81
CA LEU A 38 -12.72 -6.16 -1.64
C LEU A 38 -12.87 -5.37 -0.34
N GLY A 39 -13.74 -4.35 -0.38
CA GLY A 39 -13.96 -3.46 0.76
C GLY A 39 -12.94 -2.33 0.89
N TRP A 40 -11.89 -2.32 0.06
CA TRP A 40 -11.02 -1.17 -0.11
C TRP A 40 -11.60 -0.19 -1.13
N GLN A 41 -11.13 1.04 -1.08
CA GLN A 41 -11.51 2.11 -2.01
C GLN A 41 -10.25 2.68 -2.65
N VAL A 42 -10.30 2.93 -3.95
CA VAL A 42 -9.24 3.65 -4.66
C VAL A 42 -9.41 5.14 -4.39
N ASP A 43 -8.41 5.76 -3.76
CA ASP A 43 -8.35 7.21 -3.62
C ASP A 43 -7.88 7.82 -4.95
N ARG A 44 -8.84 8.30 -5.75
CA ARG A 44 -8.55 8.89 -7.07
C ARG A 44 -7.81 10.21 -6.98
N GLY A 45 -7.98 10.95 -5.90
CA GLY A 45 -7.29 12.22 -5.67
C GLY A 45 -5.81 12.04 -5.36
N ALA A 46 -5.46 10.93 -4.70
CA ALA A 46 -4.09 10.59 -4.33
C ALA A 46 -3.42 9.61 -5.30
N SER A 47 -4.19 8.97 -6.20
CA SER A 47 -3.68 8.05 -7.21
C SER A 47 -3.40 8.77 -8.52
N GLN A 48 -2.35 8.35 -9.22
CA GLN A 48 -1.99 8.82 -10.55
C GLN A 48 -1.59 7.64 -11.40
N ALA A 49 -2.18 7.53 -12.59
CA ALA A 49 -1.93 6.42 -13.51
C ALA A 49 -0.43 6.19 -13.72
N ASP A 50 -0.01 4.92 -13.67
CA ASP A 50 1.37 4.44 -13.84
C ASP A 50 2.41 4.95 -12.82
N LEU A 51 2.06 5.91 -11.94
CA LEU A 51 2.99 6.51 -11.00
C LEU A 51 2.71 6.16 -9.54
N VAL A 52 1.45 6.14 -9.15
CA VAL A 52 1.07 5.82 -7.77
C VAL A 52 -0.35 5.30 -7.71
N SER A 53 -0.55 4.24 -6.94
CA SER A 53 -1.88 3.75 -6.57
C SER A 53 -2.07 3.86 -5.08
N VAL A 54 -3.17 4.45 -4.65
CA VAL A 54 -3.52 4.63 -3.24
C VAL A 54 -4.87 4.01 -2.97
N LEU A 55 -4.89 3.06 -2.05
CA LEU A 55 -6.10 2.43 -1.53
C LEU A 55 -6.32 2.84 -0.09
N VAL A 56 -7.58 3.00 0.30
CA VAL A 56 -7.97 3.33 1.67
C VAL A 56 -9.04 2.38 2.17
N LYS A 57 -8.94 2.01 3.46
CA LYS A 57 -9.97 1.24 4.18
C LYS A 57 -10.01 1.75 5.63
N GLY A 58 -11.06 2.48 5.97
CA GLY A 58 -11.15 3.17 7.25
C GLY A 58 -9.99 4.16 7.45
N ALA A 59 -9.21 3.98 8.49
CA ALA A 59 -8.05 4.81 8.81
C ALA A 59 -6.72 4.28 8.25
N THR A 60 -6.79 3.24 7.41
CA THR A 60 -5.62 2.58 6.81
C THR A 60 -5.44 3.04 5.38
N THR A 61 -4.19 3.31 5.02
CA THR A 61 -3.77 3.66 3.66
C THR A 61 -2.74 2.65 3.16
N TYR A 62 -2.98 2.12 1.98
CA TYR A 62 -2.08 1.23 1.25
C TYR A 62 -1.67 1.93 -0.05
N ARG A 63 -0.37 2.22 -0.19
CA ARG A 63 0.15 2.98 -1.32
C ARG A 63 1.23 2.19 -2.03
N LEU A 64 1.12 2.08 -3.35
CA LEU A 64 2.11 1.47 -4.22
C LEU A 64 2.73 2.54 -5.11
N THR A 65 4.05 2.49 -5.27
CA THR A 65 4.81 3.44 -6.09
C THR A 65 5.92 2.69 -6.83
N PRO A 66 5.89 2.63 -8.17
CA PRO A 66 7.00 2.10 -8.94
C PRO A 66 8.28 2.92 -8.71
N LEU A 67 9.40 2.23 -8.58
CA LEU A 67 10.70 2.85 -8.37
C LEU A 67 11.55 2.90 -9.64
N GLY A 68 11.06 2.29 -10.74
CA GLY A 68 11.83 2.11 -11.96
C GLY A 68 12.93 1.06 -11.81
N ARG A 69 13.96 1.15 -12.64
CA ARG A 69 15.08 0.19 -12.63
C ARG A 69 15.85 0.25 -11.31
N GLN A 70 16.13 -0.91 -10.76
CA GLN A 70 16.83 -1.10 -9.49
C GLN A 70 17.88 -2.20 -9.65
N SER A 71 19.10 -1.93 -9.17
CA SER A 71 20.19 -2.91 -9.17
C SER A 71 20.15 -3.85 -7.98
N SER A 72 19.50 -3.45 -6.87
CA SER A 72 19.37 -4.26 -5.66
C SER A 72 18.19 -3.85 -4.80
N ALA A 73 17.62 -4.79 -4.06
CA ALA A 73 16.55 -4.53 -3.10
C ALA A 73 17.00 -3.55 -1.99
N ALA A 74 18.22 -3.70 -1.49
CA ALA A 74 18.76 -2.80 -0.45
C ALA A 74 18.93 -1.36 -0.94
N GLY A 75 19.37 -1.17 -2.17
CA GLY A 75 19.50 0.16 -2.79
C GLY A 75 18.12 0.80 -3.01
N ALA A 76 17.19 0.04 -3.57
CA ALA A 76 15.81 0.44 -3.77
C ALA A 76 15.13 0.83 -2.45
N PHE A 77 15.32 0.01 -1.40
CA PHE A 77 14.79 0.27 -0.07
C PHE A 77 15.31 1.58 0.52
N ARG A 78 16.63 1.80 0.50
CA ARG A 78 17.21 3.06 0.99
C ARG A 78 16.67 4.29 0.26
N ALA A 79 16.49 4.20 -1.06
CA ALA A 79 15.91 5.27 -1.85
C ALA A 79 14.44 5.52 -1.49
N ALA A 80 13.63 4.48 -1.34
CA ALA A 80 12.23 4.56 -0.93
C ALA A 80 12.09 5.11 0.49
N ALA A 81 12.91 4.66 1.44
CA ALA A 81 12.92 5.14 2.82
C ALA A 81 13.24 6.64 2.91
N ARG A 82 14.23 7.12 2.15
CA ARG A 82 14.55 8.56 2.08
C ARG A 82 13.40 9.37 1.49
N ARG A 83 12.76 8.87 0.40
CA ARG A 83 11.58 9.53 -0.19
C ARG A 83 10.43 9.60 0.80
N TYR A 84 10.18 8.51 1.53
CA TYR A 84 9.13 8.48 2.55
C TYR A 84 9.41 9.51 3.65
N ALA A 85 10.63 9.54 4.21
CA ALA A 85 11.03 10.51 5.24
C ALA A 85 10.88 11.97 4.76
N ALA A 86 11.18 12.25 3.49
CA ALA A 86 11.02 13.57 2.89
C ALA A 86 9.55 14.05 2.83
N THR A 87 8.56 13.15 2.94
CA THR A 87 7.15 13.53 3.02
C THR A 87 6.76 14.18 4.36
N GLY A 88 7.62 14.09 5.39
CA GLY A 88 7.34 14.56 6.75
C GLY A 88 6.31 13.71 7.52
N ARG A 89 5.82 12.62 6.94
CA ARG A 89 4.78 11.77 7.55
C ARG A 89 5.30 10.79 8.58
N GLY A 90 6.61 10.57 8.62
CA GLY A 90 7.25 9.62 9.52
C GLY A 90 8.63 9.21 9.06
N ARG A 91 9.20 8.24 9.76
CA ARG A 91 10.51 7.65 9.45
C ARG A 91 10.36 6.15 9.26
N VAL A 92 11.18 5.60 8.39
CA VAL A 92 11.38 4.16 8.27
C VAL A 92 12.54 3.81 9.19
N GLY A 93 12.30 2.93 10.14
CA GLY A 93 13.28 2.57 11.17
C GLY A 93 13.43 1.06 11.32
N GLY A 94 14.37 0.66 12.21
CA GLY A 94 14.66 -0.74 12.46
C GLY A 94 15.50 -1.41 11.37
N ASP A 95 15.89 -2.65 11.61
CA ASP A 95 16.60 -3.47 10.64
C ASP A 95 15.59 -4.03 9.62
N PRO A 96 15.83 -3.83 8.30
CA PRO A 96 14.93 -4.39 7.30
C PRO A 96 15.00 -5.91 7.30
N ALA A 97 13.81 -6.54 7.30
CA ALA A 97 13.67 -7.99 7.18
C ALA A 97 13.45 -8.39 5.72
N ALA A 98 13.96 -9.55 5.32
CA ALA A 98 13.68 -10.11 4.01
C ALA A 98 12.21 -10.53 3.91
N VAL A 99 11.60 -10.32 2.74
CA VAL A 99 10.25 -10.75 2.42
C VAL A 99 10.23 -11.43 1.05
N THR A 100 9.39 -12.45 0.92
CA THR A 100 9.10 -13.12 -0.36
C THR A 100 7.60 -13.26 -0.48
N THR A 101 7.03 -12.81 -1.59
CA THR A 101 5.59 -12.96 -1.88
C THR A 101 5.28 -14.38 -2.36
N ALA A 102 4.01 -14.78 -2.34
CA ALA A 102 3.58 -16.09 -2.85
C ALA A 102 3.93 -16.29 -4.34
N ARG A 103 4.08 -15.19 -5.10
CA ARG A 103 4.53 -15.23 -6.51
C ARG A 103 6.05 -15.20 -6.69
N GLY A 104 6.81 -15.33 -5.60
CA GLY A 104 8.27 -15.40 -5.64
C GLY A 104 8.98 -14.05 -5.82
N LEU A 105 8.27 -12.92 -5.71
CA LEU A 105 8.92 -11.63 -5.67
C LEU A 105 9.66 -11.46 -4.34
N THR A 106 10.90 -11.06 -4.41
CA THR A 106 11.74 -10.86 -3.22
C THR A 106 11.92 -9.39 -2.91
N GLY A 107 12.15 -9.09 -1.65
CA GLY A 107 12.33 -7.72 -1.20
C GLY A 107 12.69 -7.60 0.26
N VAL A 108 12.47 -6.42 0.81
CA VAL A 108 12.72 -6.10 2.21
C VAL A 108 11.56 -5.30 2.78
N VAL A 109 11.29 -5.48 4.06
CA VAL A 109 10.25 -4.77 4.82
C VAL A 109 10.85 -4.17 6.09
N ALA A 110 10.43 -2.95 6.45
CA ALA A 110 10.78 -2.31 7.71
C ALA A 110 9.61 -1.50 8.26
N PRO A 111 9.57 -1.27 9.59
CA PRO A 111 8.50 -0.51 10.21
C PRO A 111 8.59 0.99 9.85
N ILE A 112 7.42 1.61 9.74
CA ILE A 112 7.23 3.05 9.68
C ILE A 112 6.75 3.53 11.04
N THR A 113 7.36 4.59 11.55
CA THR A 113 6.92 5.30 12.75
C THR A 113 6.68 6.78 12.42
N GLY A 114 5.52 7.29 12.78
CA GLY A 114 5.15 8.69 12.60
C GLY A 114 4.36 9.23 13.79
N HIS A 115 4.11 10.52 13.83
CA HIS A 115 3.38 11.16 14.93
C HIS A 115 1.90 10.74 14.99
N THR A 116 1.26 10.52 13.84
CA THR A 116 -0.18 10.24 13.74
C THR A 116 -0.49 8.84 13.23
N ALA A 117 0.50 8.16 12.66
CA ALA A 117 0.33 6.84 12.05
C ALA A 117 1.59 5.99 12.18
N ALA A 118 1.40 4.69 12.18
CA ALA A 118 2.45 3.68 12.10
C ALA A 118 2.14 2.68 10.98
N GLY A 119 3.14 1.89 10.59
CA GLY A 119 2.93 0.91 9.54
C GLY A 119 4.22 0.24 9.07
N THR A 120 4.26 -0.12 7.79
CA THR A 120 5.41 -0.78 7.16
C THR A 120 5.71 -0.20 5.78
N LEU A 121 6.99 -0.18 5.43
CA LEU A 121 7.46 0.02 4.07
C LEU A 121 8.04 -1.30 3.56
N THR A 122 7.45 -1.83 2.51
CA THR A 122 7.95 -2.99 1.78
C THR A 122 8.49 -2.54 0.44
N VAL A 123 9.65 -3.03 0.04
CA VAL A 123 10.20 -2.79 -1.29
C VAL A 123 10.47 -4.13 -1.95
N LEU A 124 9.80 -4.38 -3.06
CA LEU A 124 9.95 -5.57 -3.90
C LEU A 124 10.81 -5.23 -5.11
N VAL A 125 11.63 -6.17 -5.55
CA VAL A 125 12.41 -6.07 -6.78
C VAL A 125 12.21 -7.33 -7.62
N ALA A 126 11.82 -7.15 -8.87
CA ALA A 126 11.65 -8.23 -9.83
C ALA A 126 11.99 -7.76 -11.25
N GLY A 127 12.71 -8.58 -12.00
CA GLY A 127 13.12 -8.23 -13.37
C GLY A 127 13.91 -6.92 -13.47
N GLY A 128 14.65 -6.55 -12.44
CA GLY A 128 15.37 -5.27 -12.37
C GLY A 128 14.47 -4.05 -12.16
N GLN A 129 13.19 -4.24 -11.86
CA GLN A 129 12.23 -3.19 -11.54
C GLN A 129 11.89 -3.20 -10.05
N GLY A 130 11.74 -2.03 -9.44
CA GLY A 130 11.40 -1.89 -8.03
C GLY A 130 9.97 -1.38 -7.82
N LEU A 131 9.33 -1.85 -6.76
CA LEU A 131 8.03 -1.40 -6.28
C LEU A 131 8.12 -1.10 -4.79
N ALA A 132 7.80 0.12 -4.39
CA ALA A 132 7.63 0.48 -2.98
C ALA A 132 6.16 0.37 -2.60
N VAL A 133 5.89 -0.30 -1.49
CA VAL A 133 4.55 -0.48 -0.91
C VAL A 133 4.59 0.04 0.51
N SER A 134 3.86 1.11 0.81
CA SER A 134 3.70 1.60 2.18
C SER A 134 2.29 1.31 2.69
N LEU A 135 2.22 0.68 3.84
CA LEU A 135 1.01 0.48 4.62
C LEU A 135 1.08 1.37 5.85
N THR A 136 0.09 2.20 6.08
CA THR A 136 0.02 3.02 7.29
C THR A 136 -1.39 3.01 7.86
N ALA A 137 -1.49 2.96 9.20
CA ALA A 137 -2.73 3.09 9.94
C ALA A 137 -2.57 4.18 11.00
N ARG A 138 -3.63 4.94 11.27
CA ARG A 138 -3.63 5.93 12.34
C ARG A 138 -3.51 5.26 13.70
N HIS A 139 -2.80 5.88 14.65
CA HIS A 139 -2.68 5.36 16.02
C HIS A 139 -4.02 5.19 16.72
N THR A 140 -5.01 6.02 16.36
CA THR A 140 -6.38 5.95 16.90
C THR A 140 -7.22 4.79 16.34
N ALA A 141 -6.75 4.13 15.29
CA ALA A 141 -7.42 3.00 14.65
C ALA A 141 -6.36 2.01 14.13
N PRO A 142 -5.79 1.18 15.01
CA PRO A 142 -4.72 0.26 14.65
C PRO A 142 -5.18 -0.78 13.64
N LEU A 143 -4.22 -1.39 12.96
CA LEU A 143 -4.45 -2.48 12.03
C LEU A 143 -5.18 -3.65 12.69
N THR A 144 -6.28 -4.07 12.08
CA THR A 144 -6.98 -5.30 12.45
C THR A 144 -6.40 -6.50 11.72
N ALA A 145 -6.61 -7.72 12.23
CA ALA A 145 -6.21 -8.95 11.55
C ALA A 145 -6.78 -9.02 10.12
N ALA A 146 -8.05 -8.66 9.93
CA ALA A 146 -8.69 -8.67 8.61
C ALA A 146 -8.02 -7.71 7.61
N ILE A 147 -7.57 -6.54 8.06
CA ILE A 147 -6.81 -5.61 7.21
C ILE A 147 -5.42 -6.17 6.89
N ALA A 148 -4.77 -6.81 7.87
CA ALA A 148 -3.47 -7.44 7.65
C ALA A 148 -3.56 -8.58 6.61
N ASP A 149 -4.59 -9.41 6.69
CA ASP A 149 -4.86 -10.49 5.72
C ASP A 149 -5.12 -9.94 4.30
N ASP A 150 -5.92 -8.87 4.19
CA ASP A 150 -6.14 -8.18 2.92
C ASP A 150 -4.82 -7.70 2.31
N VAL A 151 -3.95 -7.09 3.14
CA VAL A 151 -2.66 -6.55 2.69
C VAL A 151 -1.73 -7.66 2.21
N VAL A 152 -1.65 -8.77 2.92
CA VAL A 152 -0.88 -9.96 2.49
C VAL A 152 -1.41 -10.44 1.14
N THR A 153 -2.73 -10.61 1.00
CA THR A 153 -3.37 -11.03 -0.25
C THR A 153 -3.06 -10.09 -1.41
N MET A 154 -3.15 -8.77 -1.18
CA MET A 154 -2.82 -7.76 -2.19
C MET A 154 -1.34 -7.80 -2.57
N LEU A 155 -0.44 -7.95 -1.59
CA LEU A 155 1.00 -8.03 -1.82
C LEU A 155 1.37 -9.30 -2.61
N ASP A 156 0.76 -10.43 -2.26
CA ASP A 156 0.94 -11.71 -2.94
C ASP A 156 0.36 -11.73 -4.36
N SER A 157 -0.58 -10.83 -4.66
CA SER A 157 -1.13 -10.68 -6.02
C SER A 157 -0.23 -9.87 -6.95
N VAL A 158 0.81 -9.19 -6.42
CA VAL A 158 1.72 -8.37 -7.23
C VAL A 158 2.48 -9.24 -8.22
N GLU A 159 2.52 -8.82 -9.46
CA GLU A 159 3.29 -9.46 -10.51
C GLU A 159 3.88 -8.44 -11.48
N VAL A 160 4.94 -8.80 -12.17
CA VAL A 160 5.55 -8.00 -13.23
C VAL A 160 4.87 -8.33 -14.55
N VAL A 161 4.42 -7.30 -15.25
CA VAL A 161 3.89 -7.45 -16.62
C VAL A 161 5.08 -7.52 -17.56
N ALA A 162 5.18 -8.59 -18.31
CA ALA A 162 6.16 -8.69 -19.40
C ALA A 162 5.88 -7.59 -20.43
N SER A 163 6.88 -6.78 -20.72
CA SER A 163 6.86 -5.77 -21.78
C SER A 163 7.13 -6.40 -23.14
#